data_aeca3a579c578399effcef835777e4ed
#
_entry.id   aeca3a579c578399effcef835777e4ed
#
_cell.length_a   1.000
_cell.length_b   1.000
_cell.length_c   1.000
_cell.angle_alpha   90.00
_cell.angle_beta   90.00
_cell.angle_gamma   90.00
#
_symmetry.space_group_name_H-M   'P 1'
#
loop_
_entity.id
_entity.type
_entity.pdbx_description
1 polymer ?
#
loop_
_entity_poly.entity_id
_entity_poly.type
_entity_poly.pdbx_seq_one_letter_code
_entity_poly.pdbx_strand_id
1 'polypeptide(L)'
;DVYKRQSLLESLKMKYGPSFEDVCSRREEAASRLDRIEHRTERLEELRASIAVLRKQMDAAGQALTRARQDSAPRLAASIVRHSRELGFRQAVFEVSLSPLQEPGSQGMETVEFLFGPNPGEPSKPLRLIASSGELARIMLAIKSALAHKDATPLLVFDEIDANVGGEVARAVGFKMQQLGNRHQVISITHFPQVAALASHHYLVQKASAGNRTISCLREVSHEERVDELVRMLGGGGDHARTLAQALLQPS
;
A
#
# COMPACT_ATOMS: atom_id res chain seq x y z
N ASP A 1 -32.09 9.24 -74.40
CA ASP A 1 -31.17 9.53 -73.25
C ASP A 1 -31.80 9.39 -71.88
N VAL A 2 -33.10 9.76 -71.75
CA VAL A 2 -33.85 9.66 -70.49
C VAL A 2 -34.09 8.20 -70.10
N TYR A 3 -34.49 7.34 -71.05
CA TYR A 3 -34.70 5.90 -70.82
C TYR A 3 -33.44 5.15 -70.36
N LYS A 4 -32.27 5.51 -70.87
CA LYS A 4 -31.01 4.93 -70.43
C LYS A 4 -30.68 5.29 -68.97
N ARG A 5 -30.97 6.52 -68.57
CA ARG A 5 -30.78 6.97 -67.19
C ARG A 5 -31.75 6.31 -66.19
N GLN A 6 -33.04 6.15 -66.60
CA GLN A 6 -34.02 5.43 -65.79
C GLN A 6 -33.65 3.96 -65.60
N SER A 7 -33.26 3.26 -66.69
CA SER A 7 -32.83 1.87 -66.63
C SER A 7 -31.58 1.68 -65.73
N LEU A 8 -30.66 2.64 -65.79
CA LEU A 8 -29.49 2.63 -64.90
C LEU A 8 -29.85 2.81 -63.44
N LEU A 9 -30.77 3.77 -63.13
CA LEU A 9 -31.24 4.00 -61.76
C LEU A 9 -32.00 2.80 -61.22
N GLU A 10 -32.84 2.14 -62.01
CA GLU A 10 -33.54 0.94 -61.61
C GLU A 10 -32.58 -0.23 -61.34
N SER A 11 -31.56 -0.38 -62.17
CA SER A 11 -30.54 -1.42 -61.98
C SER A 11 -29.71 -1.17 -60.69
N LEU A 12 -29.41 0.08 -60.35
CA LEU A 12 -28.73 0.46 -59.14
C LEU A 12 -29.62 0.21 -57.92
N LYS A 13 -30.91 0.55 -57.99
CA LYS A 13 -31.87 0.25 -56.90
C LYS A 13 -32.02 -1.25 -56.67
N MET A 14 -32.12 -2.05 -57.74
CA MET A 14 -32.20 -3.50 -57.58
C MET A 14 -30.95 -4.11 -56.93
N LYS A 15 -29.78 -3.52 -57.16
CA LYS A 15 -28.50 -4.07 -56.68
C LYS A 15 -28.13 -3.55 -55.30
N TYR A 16 -28.48 -2.32 -54.95
CA TYR A 16 -27.93 -1.65 -53.76
C TYR A 16 -28.98 -1.21 -52.76
N GLY A 17 -30.30 -1.29 -53.08
CA GLY A 17 -31.41 -0.98 -52.19
C GLY A 17 -32.57 -0.28 -52.87
N PRO A 18 -33.80 -0.39 -52.35
CA PRO A 18 -35.04 0.02 -53.01
C PRO A 18 -35.18 1.55 -53.14
N SER A 19 -34.48 2.33 -52.35
CA SER A 19 -34.53 3.79 -52.39
C SER A 19 -33.26 4.40 -52.97
N PHE A 20 -33.34 5.66 -53.42
CA PHE A 20 -32.17 6.41 -53.84
C PHE A 20 -31.23 6.69 -52.66
N GLU A 21 -31.79 6.86 -51.48
CA GLU A 21 -31.02 7.04 -50.23
C GLU A 21 -30.17 5.81 -49.90
N ASP A 22 -30.73 4.59 -50.09
CA ASP A 22 -29.98 3.34 -49.88
C ASP A 22 -28.77 3.24 -50.86
N VAL A 23 -28.97 3.61 -52.10
CA VAL A 23 -27.87 3.62 -53.10
C VAL A 23 -26.80 4.63 -52.75
N CYS A 24 -27.16 5.83 -52.28
CA CYS A 24 -26.24 6.86 -51.83
C CYS A 24 -25.46 6.39 -50.55
N SER A 25 -26.16 5.84 -49.60
CA SER A 25 -25.54 5.31 -48.37
C SER A 25 -24.55 4.20 -48.67
N ARG A 26 -24.89 3.25 -49.57
CA ARG A 26 -23.98 2.20 -50.03
C ARG A 26 -22.75 2.73 -50.73
N ARG A 27 -22.93 3.78 -51.56
CA ARG A 27 -21.80 4.45 -52.21
C ARG A 27 -20.87 5.08 -51.17
N GLU A 28 -21.41 5.75 -50.15
CA GLU A 28 -20.63 6.40 -49.11
C GLU A 28 -19.89 5.37 -48.25
N GLU A 29 -20.58 4.26 -47.88
CA GLU A 29 -19.95 3.14 -47.21
C GLU A 29 -18.78 2.55 -48.01
N ALA A 30 -19.00 2.32 -49.32
CA ALA A 30 -17.98 1.78 -50.22
C ALA A 30 -16.80 2.76 -50.39
N ALA A 31 -17.05 4.05 -50.57
CA ALA A 31 -16.04 5.08 -50.62
C ALA A 31 -15.21 5.18 -49.35
N SER A 32 -15.86 5.17 -48.18
CA SER A 32 -15.19 5.15 -46.87
C SER A 32 -14.37 3.87 -46.65
N ARG A 33 -14.87 2.74 -47.17
CA ARG A 33 -14.13 1.47 -47.11
C ARG A 33 -12.90 1.45 -48.02
N LEU A 34 -13.01 2.05 -49.21
CA LEU A 34 -11.90 2.19 -50.15
C LEU A 34 -10.80 3.10 -49.56
N ASP A 35 -11.19 4.27 -49.06
CA ASP A 35 -10.29 5.23 -48.41
C ASP A 35 -9.52 4.58 -47.24
N ARG A 36 -10.21 3.80 -46.42
CA ARG A 36 -9.57 3.02 -45.31
C ARG A 36 -8.59 1.98 -45.83
N ILE A 37 -8.84 1.37 -46.98
CA ILE A 37 -7.94 0.36 -47.57
C ILE A 37 -6.72 1.06 -48.20
N GLU A 38 -6.92 2.16 -48.92
CA GLU A 38 -5.84 2.92 -49.56
C GLU A 38 -4.85 3.49 -48.55
N HIS A 39 -5.36 4.05 -47.42
CA HIS A 39 -4.51 4.62 -46.37
C HIS A 39 -4.08 3.62 -45.29
N ARG A 40 -4.47 2.35 -45.42
CA ARG A 40 -4.16 1.33 -44.39
C ARG A 40 -2.64 1.14 -44.22
N THR A 41 -1.90 1.12 -45.32
CA THR A 41 -0.45 0.88 -45.28
C THR A 41 0.28 2.04 -44.60
N GLU A 42 -0.05 3.27 -44.99
CA GLU A 42 0.50 4.48 -44.40
C GLU A 42 0.20 4.55 -42.90
N ARG A 43 -1.05 4.26 -42.54
CA ARG A 43 -1.47 4.24 -41.11
C ARG A 43 -0.76 3.17 -40.30
N LEU A 44 -0.50 2.00 -40.89
CA LEU A 44 0.28 0.94 -40.23
C LEU A 44 1.73 1.35 -40.02
N GLU A 45 2.34 2.05 -40.99
CA GLU A 45 3.71 2.56 -40.87
C GLU A 45 3.82 3.65 -39.79
N GLU A 46 2.88 4.60 -39.75
CA GLU A 46 2.78 5.61 -38.68
C GLU A 46 2.64 4.98 -37.29
N LEU A 47 1.74 4.00 -37.15
CA LEU A 47 1.54 3.31 -35.90
C LEU A 47 2.79 2.52 -35.46
N ARG A 48 3.46 1.84 -36.38
CA ARG A 48 4.72 1.14 -36.11
C ARG A 48 5.82 2.10 -35.66
N ALA A 49 5.95 3.24 -36.33
CA ALA A 49 6.90 4.29 -35.97
C ALA A 49 6.59 4.83 -34.57
N SER A 50 5.32 5.12 -34.29
CA SER A 50 4.87 5.58 -32.97
C SER A 50 5.15 4.55 -31.86
N ILE A 51 4.87 3.28 -32.11
CA ILE A 51 5.17 2.18 -31.18
C ILE A 51 6.68 2.09 -30.92
N ALA A 52 7.51 2.21 -31.94
CA ALA A 52 8.96 2.15 -31.79
C ALA A 52 9.48 3.30 -30.90
N VAL A 53 8.96 4.52 -31.09
CA VAL A 53 9.31 5.68 -30.27
C VAL A 53 8.87 5.49 -28.82
N LEU A 54 7.62 5.07 -28.60
CA LEU A 54 7.07 4.84 -27.27
C LEU A 54 7.82 3.72 -26.52
N ARG A 55 8.17 2.63 -27.20
CA ARG A 55 8.99 1.56 -26.60
C ARG A 55 10.35 2.08 -26.15
N LYS A 56 11.02 2.87 -26.98
CA LYS A 56 12.31 3.48 -26.62
C LYS A 56 12.20 4.39 -25.40
N GLN A 57 11.13 5.18 -25.31
CA GLN A 57 10.88 6.05 -24.15
C GLN A 57 10.59 5.24 -22.89
N MET A 58 9.78 4.19 -23.01
CA MET A 58 9.46 3.26 -21.92
C MET A 58 10.72 2.55 -21.40
N ASP A 59 11.57 2.05 -22.28
CA ASP A 59 12.83 1.40 -21.92
C ASP A 59 13.77 2.36 -21.19
N ALA A 60 13.90 3.59 -21.68
CA ALA A 60 14.72 4.60 -21.04
C ALA A 60 14.20 4.97 -19.63
N ALA A 61 12.89 5.17 -19.50
CA ALA A 61 12.26 5.45 -18.21
C ALA A 61 12.38 4.26 -17.24
N GLY A 62 12.16 3.03 -17.73
CA GLY A 62 12.30 1.80 -16.97
C GLY A 62 13.73 1.63 -16.44
N GLN A 63 14.74 1.79 -17.29
CA GLN A 63 16.14 1.72 -16.87
C GLN A 63 16.51 2.80 -15.85
N ALA A 64 15.99 4.01 -15.98
CA ALA A 64 16.21 5.07 -15.00
C ALA A 64 15.60 4.72 -13.64
N LEU A 65 14.39 4.16 -13.65
CA LEU A 65 13.71 3.69 -12.42
C LEU A 65 14.48 2.53 -11.76
N THR A 66 14.95 1.55 -12.55
CA THR A 66 15.75 0.42 -12.05
C THR A 66 17.02 0.92 -11.35
N ARG A 67 17.76 1.84 -11.99
CA ARG A 67 18.96 2.43 -11.36
C ARG A 67 18.64 3.14 -10.05
N ALA A 68 17.59 3.97 -10.03
CA ALA A 68 17.16 4.67 -8.83
C ALA A 68 16.79 3.71 -7.68
N ARG A 69 16.15 2.58 -8.00
CA ARG A 69 15.83 1.51 -7.04
C ARG A 69 17.09 0.81 -6.53
N GLN A 70 18.00 0.43 -7.43
CA GLN A 70 19.28 -0.20 -7.06
C GLN A 70 20.11 0.68 -6.13
N ASP A 71 20.14 1.99 -6.37
CA ASP A 71 20.86 2.95 -5.55
C ASP A 71 20.19 3.21 -4.20
N SER A 72 18.86 3.18 -4.14
CA SER A 72 18.11 3.46 -2.91
C SER A 72 17.87 2.24 -2.03
N ALA A 73 17.77 1.04 -2.60
CA ALA A 73 17.46 -0.20 -1.89
C ALA A 73 18.40 -0.49 -0.71
N PRO A 74 19.75 -0.41 -0.85
CA PRO A 74 20.65 -0.67 0.28
C PRO A 74 20.49 0.35 1.41
N ARG A 75 20.24 1.62 1.08
CA ARG A 75 20.04 2.69 2.08
C ARG A 75 18.74 2.49 2.84
N LEU A 76 17.67 2.12 2.13
CA LEU A 76 16.39 1.79 2.74
C LEU A 76 16.52 0.57 3.66
N ALA A 77 17.14 -0.50 3.18
CA ALA A 77 17.37 -1.71 3.96
C ALA A 77 18.14 -1.42 5.25
N ALA A 78 19.24 -0.68 5.17
CA ALA A 78 20.03 -0.29 6.35
C ALA A 78 19.21 0.55 7.35
N SER A 79 18.36 1.46 6.87
CA SER A 79 17.48 2.26 7.72
C SER A 79 16.46 1.39 8.43
N ILE A 80 15.81 0.45 7.71
CA ILE A 80 14.83 -0.48 8.28
C ILE A 80 15.48 -1.38 9.33
N VAL A 81 16.65 -1.94 9.06
CA VAL A 81 17.41 -2.77 10.02
C VAL A 81 17.71 -2.00 11.30
N ARG A 82 18.12 -0.73 11.20
CA ARG A 82 18.36 0.11 12.37
C ARG A 82 17.10 0.25 13.24
N HIS A 83 15.96 0.56 12.65
CA HIS A 83 14.69 0.65 13.37
C HIS A 83 14.23 -0.70 13.91
N SER A 84 14.43 -1.79 13.16
CA SER A 84 14.09 -3.14 13.61
C SER A 84 14.87 -3.57 14.86
N ARG A 85 16.14 -3.19 14.98
CA ARG A 85 16.96 -3.49 16.17
C ARG A 85 16.37 -2.89 17.44
N GLU A 86 15.84 -1.68 17.37
CA GLU A 86 15.18 -1.02 18.49
C GLU A 86 13.85 -1.71 18.87
N LEU A 87 13.24 -2.45 17.95
CA LEU A 87 11.97 -3.17 18.13
C LEU A 87 12.15 -4.67 18.47
N GLY A 88 13.34 -5.05 18.96
CA GLY A 88 13.61 -6.40 19.45
C GLY A 88 14.27 -7.35 18.45
N PHE A 89 14.49 -6.95 17.20
CA PHE A 89 15.16 -7.75 16.18
C PHE A 89 16.66 -7.43 16.13
N ARG A 90 17.40 -7.84 17.16
CA ARG A 90 18.80 -7.42 17.36
C ARG A 90 19.73 -7.74 16.19
N GLN A 91 19.49 -8.84 15.47
CA GLN A 91 20.34 -9.35 14.40
C GLN A 91 19.56 -9.54 13.09
N ALA A 92 18.48 -8.77 12.91
CA ALA A 92 17.68 -8.84 11.71
C ALA A 92 18.45 -8.47 10.45
N VAL A 93 18.08 -9.13 9.36
CA VAL A 93 18.48 -8.81 7.99
C VAL A 93 17.24 -8.35 7.23
N PHE A 94 17.37 -7.30 6.44
CA PHE A 94 16.35 -6.81 5.54
C PHE A 94 16.93 -6.62 4.15
N GLU A 95 16.25 -7.12 3.14
CA GLU A 95 16.68 -7.04 1.75
C GLU A 95 15.55 -6.52 0.87
N VAL A 96 15.91 -5.73 -0.12
CA VAL A 96 15.00 -5.32 -1.20
C VAL A 96 15.42 -6.10 -2.44
N SER A 97 14.64 -7.11 -2.78
CA SER A 97 14.85 -7.95 -3.97
C SER A 97 14.22 -7.28 -5.18
N LEU A 98 15.00 -7.16 -6.26
CA LEU A 98 14.58 -6.65 -7.55
C LEU A 98 14.69 -7.77 -8.58
N SER A 99 13.56 -8.32 -9.00
CA SER A 99 13.50 -9.42 -9.98
C SER A 99 12.98 -8.91 -11.31
N PRO A 100 13.72 -9.07 -12.43
CA PRO A 100 13.29 -8.57 -13.73
C PRO A 100 12.01 -9.24 -14.21
N LEU A 101 11.13 -8.47 -14.82
CA LEU A 101 9.93 -8.94 -15.50
C LEU A 101 10.27 -9.31 -16.94
N GLN A 102 9.51 -10.24 -17.52
CA GLN A 102 9.62 -10.58 -18.96
C GLN A 102 9.15 -9.41 -19.85
N GLU A 103 8.10 -8.73 -19.41
CA GLU A 103 7.57 -7.53 -20.08
C GLU A 103 7.43 -6.40 -19.05
N PRO A 104 7.74 -5.15 -19.42
CA PRO A 104 7.56 -4.01 -18.54
C PRO A 104 6.11 -3.83 -18.10
N GLY A 105 5.90 -3.62 -16.81
CA GLY A 105 4.59 -3.33 -16.22
C GLY A 105 4.40 -1.84 -15.92
N SER A 106 3.23 -1.48 -15.39
CA SER A 106 2.91 -0.12 -14.93
C SER A 106 3.81 0.36 -13.77
N GLN A 107 4.48 -0.57 -13.09
CA GLN A 107 5.38 -0.31 -11.95
C GLN A 107 6.87 -0.35 -12.34
N GLY A 108 7.21 -0.53 -13.64
CA GLY A 108 8.57 -0.61 -14.14
C GLY A 108 8.92 -1.96 -14.74
N MET A 109 10.24 -2.24 -14.80
CA MET A 109 10.81 -3.42 -15.48
C MET A 109 11.10 -4.58 -14.51
N GLU A 110 10.87 -4.39 -13.22
CA GLU A 110 11.13 -5.39 -12.17
C GLU A 110 10.01 -5.46 -11.14
N THR A 111 9.87 -6.64 -10.53
CA THR A 111 9.11 -6.83 -9.29
C THR A 111 9.99 -6.47 -8.10
N VAL A 112 9.45 -5.70 -7.16
CA VAL A 112 10.11 -5.34 -5.90
C VAL A 112 9.52 -6.20 -4.79
N GLU A 113 10.36 -6.95 -4.08
CA GLU A 113 9.94 -7.73 -2.93
C GLU A 113 10.81 -7.43 -1.71
N PHE A 114 10.18 -7.26 -0.56
CA PHE A 114 10.87 -7.08 0.71
C PHE A 114 11.05 -8.43 1.39
N LEU A 115 12.31 -8.75 1.70
CA LEU A 115 12.69 -9.97 2.40
C LEU A 115 13.19 -9.62 3.79
N PHE A 116 12.81 -10.42 4.77
CA PHE A 116 13.19 -10.24 6.16
C PHE A 116 13.62 -11.55 6.80
N GLY A 117 14.77 -11.51 7.49
CA GLY A 117 15.28 -12.57 8.34
C GLY A 117 15.39 -12.06 9.77
N PRO A 118 14.59 -12.56 10.74
CA PRO A 118 14.58 -12.07 12.12
C PRO A 118 15.85 -12.43 12.90
N ASN A 119 16.45 -13.59 12.59
CA ASN A 119 17.55 -14.17 13.32
C ASN A 119 18.70 -14.59 12.39
N PRO A 120 19.96 -14.62 12.89
CA PRO A 120 21.08 -15.18 12.15
C PRO A 120 20.86 -16.66 11.82
N GLY A 121 21.20 -17.04 10.60
CA GLY A 121 21.07 -18.44 10.15
C GLY A 121 19.67 -18.82 9.65
N GLU A 122 18.67 -17.97 9.84
CA GLU A 122 17.37 -18.13 9.19
C GLU A 122 17.38 -17.45 7.81
N PRO A 123 16.89 -18.13 6.76
CA PRO A 123 16.81 -17.51 5.44
C PRO A 123 15.81 -16.34 5.46
N SER A 124 16.20 -15.24 4.82
CA SER A 124 15.29 -14.12 4.59
C SER A 124 14.08 -14.58 3.79
N LYS A 125 12.87 -14.27 4.25
CA LYS A 125 11.59 -14.64 3.62
C LYS A 125 10.82 -13.39 3.22
N PRO A 126 10.00 -13.46 2.16
CA PRO A 126 9.05 -12.40 1.84
C PRO A 126 8.18 -12.02 3.04
N LEU A 127 7.95 -10.72 3.25
CA LEU A 127 7.15 -10.24 4.39
C LEU A 127 5.77 -10.91 4.47
N ARG A 128 5.16 -11.21 3.33
CA ARG A 128 3.88 -11.92 3.24
C ARG A 128 3.89 -13.34 3.81
N LEU A 129 5.08 -13.92 4.04
CA LEU A 129 5.26 -15.28 4.59
C LEU A 129 5.63 -15.28 6.08
N ILE A 130 5.64 -14.12 6.73
CA ILE A 130 5.87 -14.01 8.17
C ILE A 130 4.59 -14.43 8.88
N ALA A 131 4.69 -15.47 9.71
CA ALA A 131 3.55 -16.09 10.34
C ALA A 131 3.06 -15.37 11.62
N SER A 132 3.95 -14.63 12.30
CA SER A 132 3.62 -13.92 13.54
C SER A 132 3.06 -12.53 13.25
N SER A 133 1.82 -12.27 13.66
CA SER A 133 1.16 -10.96 13.53
C SER A 133 1.94 -9.85 14.25
N GLY A 134 2.39 -10.12 15.48
CA GLY A 134 3.18 -9.16 16.26
C GLY A 134 4.55 -8.86 15.64
N GLU A 135 5.23 -9.85 15.08
CA GLU A 135 6.49 -9.63 14.35
C GLU A 135 6.25 -8.80 13.09
N LEU A 136 5.25 -9.15 12.30
CA LEU A 136 4.91 -8.41 11.10
C LEU A 136 4.54 -6.96 11.42
N ALA A 137 3.73 -6.72 12.47
CA ALA A 137 3.37 -5.37 12.92
C ALA A 137 4.61 -4.55 13.31
N ARG A 138 5.58 -5.12 14.04
CA ARG A 138 6.83 -4.44 14.41
C ARG A 138 7.72 -4.16 13.20
N ILE A 139 7.80 -5.09 12.24
CA ILE A 139 8.53 -4.84 10.99
C ILE A 139 7.87 -3.72 10.19
N MET A 140 6.53 -3.72 10.11
CA MET A 140 5.80 -2.63 9.47
C MET A 140 6.03 -1.29 10.16
N LEU A 141 6.10 -1.26 11.50
CA LEU A 141 6.46 -0.07 12.27
C LEU A 141 7.89 0.40 11.93
N ALA A 142 8.86 -0.51 11.78
CA ALA A 142 10.22 -0.18 11.36
C ALA A 142 10.26 0.42 9.95
N ILE A 143 9.51 -0.16 9.00
CA ILE A 143 9.39 0.33 7.62
C ILE A 143 8.75 1.73 7.61
N LYS A 144 7.62 1.91 8.31
CA LYS A 144 6.94 3.21 8.43
C LYS A 144 7.82 4.26 9.08
N SER A 145 8.61 3.90 10.10
CA SER A 145 9.59 4.79 10.72
C SER A 145 10.71 5.20 9.75
N ALA A 146 11.21 4.26 8.95
CA ALA A 146 12.23 4.56 7.93
C ALA A 146 11.71 5.47 6.81
N LEU A 147 10.43 5.40 6.50
CA LEU A 147 9.76 6.14 5.42
C LEU A 147 8.96 7.36 5.91
N ALA A 148 8.94 7.68 7.20
CA ALA A 148 8.05 8.69 7.81
C ALA A 148 8.08 10.07 7.12
N HIS A 149 9.20 10.44 6.48
CA HIS A 149 9.33 11.71 5.74
C HIS A 149 8.73 11.66 4.32
N LYS A 150 8.48 10.47 3.77
CA LYS A 150 8.01 10.25 2.39
C LYS A 150 6.65 9.54 2.33
N ASP A 151 6.20 8.98 3.45
CA ASP A 151 4.93 8.28 3.54
C ASP A 151 3.78 9.29 3.68
N ALA A 152 2.86 9.24 2.72
CA ALA A 152 1.66 10.09 2.72
C ALA A 152 0.44 9.44 3.39
N THR A 153 0.60 8.27 4.04
CA THR A 153 -0.49 7.57 4.71
C THR A 153 -0.97 8.39 5.91
N PRO A 154 -2.21 8.90 5.95
CA PRO A 154 -2.64 9.80 7.03
C PRO A 154 -2.90 9.08 8.36
N LEU A 155 -3.33 7.82 8.32
CA LEU A 155 -3.73 7.02 9.47
C LEU A 155 -2.99 5.69 9.48
N LEU A 156 -2.41 5.34 10.62
CA LEU A 156 -1.77 4.04 10.88
C LEU A 156 -2.49 3.38 12.05
N VAL A 157 -2.90 2.12 11.86
CA VAL A 157 -3.53 1.31 12.90
C VAL A 157 -2.64 0.10 13.18
N PHE A 158 -2.24 -0.05 14.44
CA PHE A 158 -1.43 -1.18 14.90
C PHE A 158 -2.24 -2.00 15.91
N ASP A 159 -2.42 -3.27 15.56
CA ASP A 159 -3.04 -4.27 16.43
C ASP A 159 -2.02 -5.36 16.76
N GLU A 160 -2.04 -5.87 17.99
CA GLU A 160 -1.13 -6.92 18.48
C GLU A 160 0.37 -6.63 18.33
N ILE A 161 0.79 -5.39 18.14
CA ILE A 161 2.20 -5.03 17.88
C ILE A 161 3.11 -5.38 19.06
N ASP A 162 2.57 -5.43 20.24
CA ASP A 162 3.22 -5.77 21.51
C ASP A 162 3.07 -7.26 21.90
N ALA A 163 2.50 -8.10 21.02
CA ALA A 163 2.36 -9.52 21.28
C ALA A 163 3.74 -10.21 21.41
N ASN A 164 3.88 -11.04 22.44
CA ASN A 164 5.06 -11.88 22.72
C ASN A 164 6.37 -11.09 22.91
N VAL A 165 6.32 -9.87 23.45
CA VAL A 165 7.52 -9.07 23.76
C VAL A 165 7.65 -8.77 25.24
N GLY A 166 8.87 -8.51 25.69
CA GLY A 166 9.12 -8.02 27.06
C GLY A 166 8.86 -6.52 27.17
N GLY A 167 8.71 -6.03 28.41
CA GLY A 167 8.37 -4.63 28.69
C GLY A 167 9.35 -3.60 28.12
N GLU A 168 10.61 -3.93 27.96
CA GLU A 168 11.63 -3.05 27.32
C GLU A 168 11.31 -2.84 25.83
N VAL A 169 11.01 -3.91 25.10
CA VAL A 169 10.64 -3.84 23.67
C VAL A 169 9.28 -3.15 23.53
N ALA A 170 8.31 -3.43 24.41
CA ALA A 170 7.01 -2.76 24.39
C ALA A 170 7.17 -1.23 24.56
N ARG A 171 8.05 -0.79 25.47
CA ARG A 171 8.37 0.64 25.64
C ARG A 171 8.99 1.23 24.37
N ALA A 172 9.94 0.55 23.73
CA ALA A 172 10.55 0.98 22.49
C ALA A 172 9.52 1.09 21.33
N VAL A 173 8.59 0.13 21.25
CA VAL A 173 7.44 0.16 20.33
C VAL A 173 6.59 1.42 20.57
N GLY A 174 6.23 1.69 21.81
CA GLY A 174 5.46 2.87 22.18
C GLY A 174 6.15 4.18 21.78
N PHE A 175 7.46 4.32 22.04
CA PHE A 175 8.25 5.49 21.60
C PHE A 175 8.28 5.65 20.09
N LYS A 176 8.43 4.56 19.34
CA LYS A 176 8.39 4.63 17.87
C LYS A 176 7.03 5.09 17.35
N MET A 177 5.94 4.58 17.93
CA MET A 177 4.59 5.03 17.57
C MET A 177 4.36 6.49 17.93
N GLN A 178 4.84 6.95 19.11
CA GLN A 178 4.77 8.36 19.49
C GLN A 178 5.53 9.26 18.51
N GLN A 179 6.73 8.86 18.08
CA GLN A 179 7.50 9.59 17.06
C GLN A 179 6.76 9.68 15.72
N LEU A 180 6.12 8.58 15.30
CA LEU A 180 5.26 8.58 14.09
C LEU A 180 4.04 9.47 14.26
N GLY A 181 3.49 9.55 15.47
CA GLY A 181 2.35 10.39 15.82
C GLY A 181 2.55 11.89 15.57
N ASN A 182 3.79 12.35 15.44
CA ASN A 182 4.10 13.73 15.05
C ASN A 182 3.75 14.04 13.59
N ARG A 183 3.51 13.03 12.74
CA ARG A 183 3.26 13.18 11.30
C ARG A 183 2.03 12.44 10.80
N HIS A 184 1.64 11.40 11.50
CA HIS A 184 0.54 10.52 11.16
C HIS A 184 -0.42 10.42 12.34
N GLN A 185 -1.68 10.21 12.08
CA GLN A 185 -2.56 9.73 13.15
C GLN A 185 -2.23 8.25 13.41
N VAL A 186 -1.86 7.93 14.65
CA VAL A 186 -1.53 6.55 15.04
C VAL A 186 -2.57 6.06 16.03
N ILE A 187 -3.19 4.93 15.74
CA ILE A 187 -4.08 4.21 16.65
C ILE A 187 -3.40 2.87 16.99
N SER A 188 -3.30 2.55 18.26
CA SER A 188 -2.78 1.27 18.73
C SER A 188 -3.75 0.59 19.68
N ILE A 189 -3.96 -0.72 19.45
CA ILE A 189 -4.66 -1.60 20.36
C ILE A 189 -3.58 -2.35 21.15
N THR A 190 -3.56 -2.17 22.47
CA THR A 190 -2.48 -2.68 23.32
C THR A 190 -3.01 -3.16 24.66
N HIS A 191 -2.34 -4.15 25.23
CA HIS A 191 -2.53 -4.60 26.61
C HIS A 191 -1.31 -4.28 27.50
N PHE A 192 -0.26 -3.64 26.93
CA PHE A 192 0.92 -3.25 27.68
C PHE A 192 0.83 -1.82 28.22
N PRO A 193 0.95 -1.62 29.54
CA PRO A 193 0.92 -0.28 30.14
C PRO A 193 2.05 0.62 29.65
N GLN A 194 3.22 0.05 29.28
CA GLN A 194 4.35 0.78 28.71
C GLN A 194 4.04 1.43 27.35
N VAL A 195 3.16 0.81 26.55
CA VAL A 195 2.68 1.34 25.28
C VAL A 195 1.58 2.37 25.53
N ALA A 196 0.57 2.00 26.32
CA ALA A 196 -0.59 2.84 26.61
C ALA A 196 -0.20 4.18 27.29
N ALA A 197 0.84 4.17 28.12
CA ALA A 197 1.32 5.35 28.82
C ALA A 197 1.87 6.43 27.89
N LEU A 198 2.38 6.08 26.70
CA LEU A 198 2.99 6.99 25.74
C LEU A 198 2.00 7.62 24.76
N ALA A 199 0.72 7.22 24.78
CA ALA A 199 -0.31 7.76 23.94
C ALA A 199 -0.72 9.18 24.38
N SER A 200 -1.07 10.07 23.47
CA SER A 200 -1.64 11.39 23.75
C SER A 200 -3.07 11.27 24.27
N HIS A 201 -3.84 10.38 23.65
CA HIS A 201 -5.23 10.06 24.01
C HIS A 201 -5.35 8.58 24.36
N HIS A 202 -6.10 8.28 25.39
CA HIS A 202 -6.31 6.91 25.84
C HIS A 202 -7.80 6.59 25.84
N TYR A 203 -8.16 5.53 25.14
CA TYR A 203 -9.53 5.02 25.05
C TYR A 203 -9.64 3.66 25.74
N LEU A 204 -10.65 3.50 26.57
CA LEU A 204 -10.94 2.25 27.26
C LEU A 204 -12.10 1.54 26.57
N VAL A 205 -11.89 0.25 26.28
CA VAL A 205 -12.94 -0.65 25.79
C VAL A 205 -13.52 -1.41 26.96
N GLN A 206 -14.80 -1.20 27.25
CA GLN A 206 -15.54 -1.91 28.28
C GLN A 206 -16.65 -2.75 27.67
N LYS A 207 -16.78 -4.00 28.14
CA LYS A 207 -17.90 -4.86 27.80
C LYS A 207 -18.96 -4.75 28.90
N ALA A 208 -20.15 -4.32 28.54
CA ALA A 208 -21.30 -4.26 29.42
C ALA A 208 -22.35 -5.28 28.97
N SER A 209 -22.96 -5.99 29.93
CA SER A 209 -24.09 -6.88 29.67
C SER A 209 -25.39 -6.08 29.72
N ALA A 210 -26.10 -5.98 28.59
CA ALA A 210 -27.42 -5.37 28.51
C ALA A 210 -28.43 -6.48 28.22
N GLY A 211 -29.01 -7.06 29.25
CA GLY A 211 -29.89 -8.22 29.14
C GLY A 211 -29.14 -9.44 28.59
N ASN A 212 -29.60 -9.99 27.48
CA ASN A 212 -29.01 -11.18 26.86
C ASN A 212 -27.94 -10.85 25.78
N ARG A 213 -27.46 -9.60 25.72
CA ARG A 213 -26.46 -9.12 24.73
C ARG A 213 -25.29 -8.48 25.46
N THR A 214 -24.08 -8.73 24.94
CA THR A 214 -22.87 -8.01 25.34
C THR A 214 -22.67 -6.82 24.41
N ILE A 215 -22.58 -5.63 24.98
CA ILE A 215 -22.30 -4.38 24.25
C ILE A 215 -20.90 -3.94 24.62
N SER A 216 -20.08 -3.61 23.62
CA SER A 216 -18.77 -2.98 23.83
C SER A 216 -18.92 -1.47 23.73
N CYS A 217 -18.50 -0.77 24.78
CA CYS A 217 -18.44 0.69 24.83
C CYS A 217 -16.99 1.15 24.74
N LEU A 218 -16.74 2.15 23.90
CA LEU A 218 -15.47 2.84 23.80
C LEU A 218 -15.64 4.23 24.40
N ARG A 219 -14.78 4.60 25.34
CA ARG A 219 -14.76 5.95 25.91
C ARG A 219 -13.34 6.45 26.11
N GLU A 220 -13.14 7.73 25.94
CA GLU A 220 -11.90 8.40 26.32
C GLU A 220 -11.83 8.51 27.85
N VAL A 221 -10.64 8.28 28.40
CA VAL A 221 -10.40 8.35 29.85
C VAL A 221 -9.69 9.65 30.23
N SER A 222 -10.06 10.22 31.37
CA SER A 222 -9.38 11.38 31.95
C SER A 222 -7.97 11.02 32.43
N HIS A 223 -7.19 12.04 32.81
CA HIS A 223 -5.83 11.80 33.32
C HIS A 223 -5.82 10.91 34.59
N GLU A 224 -6.75 11.11 35.52
CA GLU A 224 -6.85 10.30 36.74
C GLU A 224 -7.29 8.87 36.42
N GLU A 225 -8.33 8.70 35.60
CA GLU A 225 -8.79 7.39 35.15
C GLU A 225 -7.72 6.63 34.37
N ARG A 226 -6.83 7.36 33.67
CA ARG A 226 -5.69 6.76 32.95
C ARG A 226 -4.68 6.13 33.90
N VAL A 227 -4.43 6.75 35.09
CA VAL A 227 -3.59 6.14 36.11
C VAL A 227 -4.24 4.83 36.61
N ASP A 228 -5.54 4.86 36.91
CA ASP A 228 -6.26 3.69 37.40
C ASP A 228 -6.28 2.55 36.36
N GLU A 229 -6.45 2.86 35.08
CA GLU A 229 -6.37 1.86 34.00
C GLU A 229 -4.96 1.27 33.87
N LEU A 230 -3.91 2.09 33.94
CA LEU A 230 -2.54 1.59 33.92
C LEU A 230 -2.23 0.70 35.14
N VAL A 231 -2.77 1.03 36.34
CA VAL A 231 -2.70 0.17 37.51
C VAL A 231 -3.38 -1.18 37.23
N ARG A 232 -4.57 -1.17 36.63
CA ARG A 232 -5.28 -2.39 36.21
C ARG A 232 -4.45 -3.22 35.21
N MET A 233 -3.84 -2.59 34.23
CA MET A 233 -2.98 -3.23 33.23
C MET A 233 -1.69 -3.80 33.84
N LEU A 234 -1.19 -3.22 34.93
CA LEU A 234 -0.04 -3.74 35.72
C LEU A 234 -0.39 -4.94 36.62
N GLY A 235 -1.63 -5.43 36.57
CA GLY A 235 -2.09 -6.57 37.39
C GLY A 235 -2.86 -6.18 38.64
N GLY A 236 -3.14 -4.89 38.81
CA GLY A 236 -3.89 -4.37 39.97
C GLY A 236 -3.07 -4.28 41.25
N GLY A 237 -3.65 -3.66 42.27
CA GLY A 237 -3.29 -3.82 43.67
C GLY A 237 -2.07 -3.09 44.21
N GLY A 238 -2.31 -2.13 45.08
CA GLY A 238 -1.34 -1.54 45.99
C GLY A 238 -0.64 -0.27 45.52
N ASP A 239 -0.03 0.43 46.47
CA ASP A 239 0.67 1.70 46.25
C ASP A 239 1.83 1.57 45.25
N HIS A 240 2.46 0.42 45.15
CA HIS A 240 3.54 0.15 44.21
C HIS A 240 3.10 0.21 42.77
N ALA A 241 1.96 -0.40 42.41
CA ALA A 241 1.44 -0.35 41.04
C ALA A 241 1.02 1.07 40.66
N ARG A 242 0.47 1.83 41.60
CA ARG A 242 0.09 3.24 41.38
C ARG A 242 1.31 4.14 41.17
N THR A 243 2.37 3.96 41.97
CA THR A 243 3.64 4.68 41.82
C THR A 243 4.26 4.37 40.46
N LEU A 244 4.26 3.10 40.03
CA LEU A 244 4.80 2.71 38.71
C LEU A 244 3.96 3.27 37.57
N ALA A 245 2.63 3.24 37.66
CA ALA A 245 1.72 3.83 36.68
C ALA A 245 1.96 5.34 36.51
N GLN A 246 2.13 6.06 37.60
CA GLN A 246 2.47 7.49 37.60
C GLN A 246 3.84 7.74 36.98
N ALA A 247 4.85 6.91 37.29
CA ALA A 247 6.18 7.01 36.69
C ALA A 247 6.17 6.77 35.18
N LEU A 248 5.32 5.86 34.67
CA LEU A 248 5.16 5.61 33.25
C LEU A 248 4.55 6.81 32.48
N LEU A 249 3.71 7.60 33.15
CA LEU A 249 3.07 8.79 32.56
C LEU A 249 3.95 10.05 32.60
N GLN A 250 5.05 10.03 33.35
CA GLN A 250 5.97 11.17 33.38
C GLN A 250 6.74 11.25 32.06
N PRO A 251 6.84 12.44 31.44
CA PRO A 251 7.64 12.65 30.25
C PRO A 251 9.11 12.33 30.56
N SER A 252 9.73 11.48 29.76
CA SER A 252 11.15 11.11 29.84
C SER A 252 12.00 12.15 29.14
#